data_f00bcccc258765c1b587c18ac13ba72b
#
_entry.id   f00bcccc258765c1b587c18ac13ba72b
#
_cell.length_a   1.000
_cell.length_b   1.000
_cell.length_c   1.000
_cell.angle_alpha   90.00
_cell.angle_beta   90.00
_cell.angle_gamma   90.00
#
_symmetry.space_group_name_H-M   'P 1'
#
loop_
_entity.id
_entity.type
_entity.pdbx_description
1 polymer ?
#
loop_
_entity_poly.entity_id
_entity_poly.type
_entity_poly.pdbx_seq_one_letter_code
_entity_poly.pdbx_strand_id
1 'polypeptide(L)'
;MSYLGQAPGLGEAERFIFTATGVTDTVTADDNGVLINYTVGQISVYLNGVKQVIPTDVAASNGSTLVFAADFAVGDVIEAIALSTFSPADTVPATGGTFSGNVTHNGNVIMATNKKVQQKGSFMQSSTHQALTLGY
;
A
#
# COMPACT_ATOMS: atom_id res chain seq x y z
N MET A 1 -1.86 -6.01 21.34
CA MET A 1 -3.15 -5.76 20.69
C MET A 1 -3.15 -6.43 19.34
N SER A 2 -4.15 -7.20 19.02
CA SER A 2 -4.28 -7.85 17.70
C SER A 2 -5.15 -7.00 16.79
N TYR A 3 -4.75 -6.89 15.54
CA TYR A 3 -5.56 -6.29 14.49
C TYR A 3 -6.36 -7.37 13.77
N LEU A 4 -7.58 -7.04 13.37
CA LEU A 4 -8.36 -7.84 12.42
C LEU A 4 -7.99 -7.39 11.02
N GLY A 5 -7.24 -8.21 10.29
CA GLY A 5 -6.76 -7.90 8.96
C GLY A 5 -5.26 -7.65 8.92
N GLN A 6 -4.80 -6.99 7.88
CA GLN A 6 -3.39 -6.70 7.66
C GLN A 6 -2.90 -5.63 8.65
N ALA A 7 -1.69 -5.80 9.19
CA ALA A 7 -1.05 -4.76 9.97
C ALA A 7 -0.89 -3.47 9.15
N PRO A 8 -1.01 -2.28 9.77
CA PRO A 8 -0.78 -1.02 9.06
C PRO A 8 0.60 -1.01 8.42
N GLY A 9 0.69 -0.68 7.14
CA GLY A 9 1.95 -0.43 6.49
C GLY A 9 2.57 0.84 7.07
N LEU A 10 3.78 0.73 7.59
CA LEU A 10 4.56 1.90 7.97
C LEU A 10 4.99 2.61 6.67
N GLY A 11 4.97 3.93 6.66
CA GLY A 11 5.55 4.69 5.57
C GLY A 11 7.04 4.38 5.50
N GLU A 12 7.47 3.79 4.39
CA GLU A 12 8.87 3.45 4.16
C GLU A 12 9.46 4.38 3.11
N ALA A 13 10.72 4.73 3.28
CA ALA A 13 11.50 5.40 2.25
C ALA A 13 12.40 4.35 1.60
N GLU A 14 12.26 4.17 0.30
CA GLU A 14 13.15 3.34 -0.48
C GLU A 14 14.15 4.22 -1.22
N ARG A 15 15.43 3.85 -1.15
CA ARG A 15 16.52 4.62 -1.72
C ARG A 15 17.19 3.83 -2.83
N PHE A 16 17.23 4.41 -4.01
CA PHE A 16 17.89 3.89 -5.18
C PHE A 16 19.13 4.73 -5.48
N ILE A 17 20.25 4.08 -5.74
CA ILE A 17 21.50 4.75 -6.18
C ILE A 17 21.90 4.15 -7.50
N PHE A 18 22.08 4.99 -8.49
CA PHE A 18 22.54 4.64 -9.81
C PHE A 18 23.79 5.47 -10.15
N THR A 19 24.85 4.79 -10.57
CA THR A 19 26.09 5.42 -11.05
C THR A 19 26.14 5.27 -12.56
N ALA A 20 26.22 6.39 -13.28
CA ALA A 20 26.24 6.35 -14.74
C ALA A 20 27.55 5.72 -15.26
N THR A 21 27.43 4.62 -15.97
CA THR A 21 28.54 3.91 -16.62
C THR A 21 28.66 4.26 -18.11
N GLY A 22 27.71 4.98 -18.64
CA GLY A 22 27.63 5.42 -20.03
C GLY A 22 26.80 6.69 -20.15
N VAL A 23 26.74 7.23 -21.35
CA VAL A 23 25.90 8.39 -21.66
C VAL A 23 24.45 7.91 -21.81
N THR A 24 23.59 8.36 -20.92
CA THR A 24 22.15 8.05 -20.92
C THR A 24 21.43 9.12 -20.10
N ASP A 25 20.16 9.33 -20.38
CA ASP A 25 19.25 10.22 -19.64
C ASP A 25 18.25 9.45 -18.76
N THR A 26 18.23 8.12 -18.87
CA THR A 26 17.18 7.29 -18.32
C THR A 26 17.70 6.33 -17.26
N VAL A 27 17.00 6.27 -16.12
CA VAL A 27 17.29 5.35 -15.02
C VAL A 27 16.06 4.47 -14.77
N THR A 28 16.24 3.15 -14.80
CA THR A 28 15.19 2.15 -14.57
C THR A 28 15.47 1.22 -13.39
N ALA A 29 16.74 1.13 -12.98
CA ALA A 29 17.19 0.28 -11.89
C ALA A 29 18.36 0.95 -11.17
N ASP A 30 18.65 0.52 -9.95
CA ASP A 30 19.83 0.94 -9.21
C ASP A 30 21.08 0.10 -9.61
N ASP A 31 22.21 0.41 -8.99
CA ASP A 31 23.50 -0.29 -9.24
C ASP A 31 23.47 -1.77 -8.86
N ASN A 32 22.50 -2.21 -8.04
CA ASN A 32 22.30 -3.61 -7.64
C ASN A 32 21.30 -4.35 -8.54
N GLY A 33 20.75 -3.66 -9.55
CA GLY A 33 19.72 -4.22 -10.44
C GLY A 33 18.31 -4.20 -9.85
N VAL A 34 18.08 -3.48 -8.75
CA VAL A 34 16.75 -3.31 -8.19
C VAL A 34 15.99 -2.30 -9.05
N LEU A 35 14.86 -2.72 -9.59
CA LEU A 35 14.03 -1.85 -10.43
C LEU A 35 13.45 -0.70 -9.62
N ILE A 36 13.52 0.50 -10.17
CA ILE A 36 12.91 1.67 -9.54
C ILE A 36 11.39 1.49 -9.52
N ASN A 37 10.81 1.69 -8.35
CA ASN A 37 9.37 1.67 -8.15
C ASN A 37 8.99 2.82 -7.22
N TYR A 38 8.04 3.65 -7.64
CA TYR A 38 7.60 4.80 -6.85
C TYR A 38 6.15 5.17 -7.15
N THR A 39 5.50 5.80 -6.19
CA THR A 39 4.22 6.46 -6.42
C THR A 39 4.49 7.83 -7.05
N VAL A 40 3.85 8.13 -8.16
CA VAL A 40 3.97 9.42 -8.85
C VAL A 40 3.67 10.57 -7.88
N GLY A 41 4.58 11.53 -7.79
CA GLY A 41 4.50 12.63 -6.84
C GLY A 41 5.11 12.34 -5.45
N GLN A 42 5.54 11.10 -5.19
CA GLN A 42 6.11 10.67 -3.90
C GLN A 42 7.59 10.28 -4.05
N ILE A 43 8.34 10.99 -4.87
CA ILE A 43 9.76 10.73 -5.10
C ILE A 43 10.55 12.03 -5.07
N SER A 44 11.76 11.97 -4.51
CA SER A 44 12.78 13.03 -4.58
C SER A 44 14.01 12.51 -5.30
N VAL A 45 14.51 13.28 -6.24
CA VAL A 45 15.64 12.87 -7.10
C VAL A 45 16.77 13.86 -6.95
N TYR A 46 17.99 13.35 -6.87
CA TYR A 46 19.22 14.12 -6.74
C TYR A 46 20.23 13.66 -7.79
N LEU A 47 20.91 14.60 -8.42
CA LEU A 47 22.03 14.36 -9.32
C LEU A 47 23.28 14.93 -8.67
N ASN A 48 24.28 14.08 -8.39
CA ASN A 48 25.50 14.46 -7.68
C ASN A 48 25.25 15.25 -6.38
N GLY A 49 24.18 14.89 -5.64
CA GLY A 49 23.77 15.55 -4.40
C GLY A 49 22.91 16.80 -4.58
N VAL A 50 22.66 17.22 -5.82
CA VAL A 50 21.80 18.38 -6.12
C VAL A 50 20.38 17.92 -6.44
N LYS A 51 19.41 18.44 -5.70
CA LYS A 51 18.00 18.11 -5.92
C LYS A 51 17.53 18.56 -7.29
N GLN A 52 16.87 17.65 -7.99
CA GLN A 52 16.29 17.89 -9.31
C GLN A 52 14.80 18.26 -9.18
N VAL A 53 14.37 19.20 -10.00
CA VAL A 53 12.97 19.64 -10.02
C VAL A 53 12.16 18.78 -10.95
N ILE A 54 11.11 18.14 -10.40
CA ILE A 54 10.15 17.36 -11.17
C ILE A 54 8.99 18.28 -11.57
N PRO A 55 8.60 18.34 -12.84
CA PRO A 55 9.07 17.55 -13.99
C PRO A 55 10.14 18.26 -14.85
N THR A 56 10.70 19.39 -14.42
CA THR A 56 11.57 20.25 -15.27
C THR A 56 12.92 19.61 -15.56
N ASP A 57 13.61 19.13 -14.53
CA ASP A 57 14.94 18.55 -14.67
C ASP A 57 14.87 17.02 -14.85
N VAL A 58 13.84 16.40 -14.31
CA VAL A 58 13.60 14.96 -14.39
C VAL A 58 12.11 14.65 -14.47
N ALA A 59 11.71 13.89 -15.46
CA ALA A 59 10.36 13.36 -15.57
C ALA A 59 10.23 12.08 -14.74
N ALA A 60 9.27 12.08 -13.78
CA ALA A 60 8.95 10.96 -12.90
C ALA A 60 7.42 10.74 -12.92
N SER A 61 6.89 10.29 -14.05
CA SER A 61 5.44 10.27 -14.33
C SER A 61 4.81 8.89 -14.44
N ASN A 62 5.62 7.82 -14.50
CA ASN A 62 5.12 6.48 -14.77
C ASN A 62 5.27 5.48 -13.61
N GLY A 63 5.95 5.87 -12.52
CA GLY A 63 6.14 5.02 -11.35
C GLY A 63 7.32 4.05 -11.42
N SER A 64 8.06 3.97 -12.55
CA SER A 64 9.11 2.96 -12.73
C SER A 64 10.36 3.44 -13.46
N THR A 65 10.34 4.67 -13.97
CA THR A 65 11.43 5.21 -14.78
C THR A 65 11.63 6.67 -14.46
N LEU A 66 12.88 7.11 -14.41
CA LEU A 66 13.27 8.51 -14.32
C LEU A 66 13.95 8.90 -15.64
N VAL A 67 13.45 9.95 -16.27
CA VAL A 67 14.02 10.48 -17.52
C VAL A 67 14.48 11.91 -17.28
N PHE A 68 15.76 12.17 -17.40
CA PHE A 68 16.35 13.47 -17.17
C PHE A 68 16.30 14.34 -18.43
N ALA A 69 16.31 15.64 -18.25
CA ALA A 69 16.31 16.60 -19.36
C ALA A 69 17.63 16.64 -20.15
N ALA A 70 18.69 16.09 -19.58
CA ALA A 70 20.01 16.01 -20.21
C ALA A 70 20.67 14.67 -19.86
N ASP A 71 21.54 14.20 -20.77
CA ASP A 71 22.33 13.00 -20.56
C ASP A 71 23.31 13.15 -19.39
N PHE A 72 23.52 12.05 -18.66
CA PHE A 72 24.56 11.96 -17.63
C PHE A 72 25.95 11.81 -18.25
N ALA A 73 26.94 12.33 -17.57
CA ALA A 73 28.32 11.96 -17.80
C ALA A 73 28.66 10.64 -17.07
N VAL A 74 29.62 9.90 -17.58
CA VAL A 74 30.15 8.72 -16.88
C VAL A 74 30.69 9.12 -15.51
N GLY A 75 30.21 8.43 -14.48
CA GLY A 75 30.55 8.71 -13.08
C GLY A 75 29.55 9.62 -12.35
N ASP A 76 28.56 10.17 -13.04
CA ASP A 76 27.47 10.88 -12.36
C ASP A 76 26.68 9.92 -11.47
N VAL A 77 26.31 10.40 -10.29
CA VAL A 77 25.55 9.63 -9.30
C VAL A 77 24.15 10.20 -9.16
N ILE A 78 23.18 9.36 -9.43
CA ILE A 78 21.76 9.65 -9.26
C ILE A 78 21.27 8.96 -8.00
N GLU A 79 20.68 9.72 -7.09
CA GLU A 79 20.01 9.20 -5.90
C GLU A 79 18.53 9.51 -5.99
N ALA A 80 17.70 8.48 -5.90
CA ALA A 80 16.26 8.64 -5.85
C ALA A 80 15.73 8.10 -4.52
N ILE A 81 14.91 8.88 -3.84
CA ILE A 81 14.25 8.51 -2.59
C ILE A 81 12.75 8.47 -2.85
N ALA A 82 12.21 7.27 -2.93
CA ALA A 82 10.78 7.02 -3.07
C ALA A 82 10.14 6.89 -1.69
N LEU A 83 9.07 7.63 -1.46
CA LEU A 83 8.29 7.53 -0.25
C LEU A 83 7.07 6.66 -0.52
N SER A 84 6.88 5.60 0.24
CA SER A 84 5.62 4.88 0.21
C SER A 84 4.61 5.60 1.07
N THR A 85 3.37 5.69 0.57
CA THR A 85 2.27 6.22 1.36
C THR A 85 1.91 5.25 2.49
N PHE A 86 1.54 5.80 3.63
CA PHE A 86 0.95 5.00 4.71
C PHE A 86 -0.28 4.27 4.16
N SER A 87 -0.26 2.96 4.22
CA SER A 87 -1.42 2.13 3.90
C SER A 87 -2.15 1.81 5.20
N PRO A 88 -3.38 2.30 5.41
CA PRO A 88 -4.17 1.90 6.57
C PRO A 88 -4.33 0.39 6.59
N ALA A 89 -4.38 -0.20 7.78
CA ALA A 89 -4.73 -1.60 7.91
C ALA A 89 -6.11 -1.85 7.29
N ASP A 90 -6.27 -3.01 6.66
CA ASP A 90 -7.57 -3.46 6.16
C ASP A 90 -8.46 -3.89 7.34
N THR A 91 -8.97 -2.89 8.04
CA THR A 91 -9.79 -3.06 9.24
C THR A 91 -11.18 -2.47 9.02
N VAL A 92 -12.16 -3.06 9.68
CA VAL A 92 -13.51 -2.50 9.69
C VAL A 92 -13.57 -1.36 10.71
N PRO A 93 -14.04 -0.17 10.33
CA PRO A 93 -14.20 0.95 11.25
C PRO A 93 -15.10 0.57 12.44
N ALA A 94 -14.87 1.20 13.59
CA ALA A 94 -15.70 0.99 14.79
C ALA A 94 -17.19 1.34 14.58
N THR A 95 -17.46 2.22 13.61
CA THR A 95 -18.84 2.57 13.19
C THR A 95 -19.50 1.51 12.32
N GLY A 96 -18.76 0.46 11.94
CA GLY A 96 -19.22 -0.62 11.06
C GLY A 96 -18.70 -0.47 9.63
N GLY A 97 -18.87 -1.52 8.87
CA GLY A 97 -18.43 -1.60 7.47
C GLY A 97 -19.11 -2.73 6.73
N THR A 98 -18.87 -2.81 5.43
CA THR A 98 -19.39 -3.86 4.56
C THR A 98 -18.24 -4.69 4.00
N PHE A 99 -18.36 -6.01 4.12
CA PHE A 99 -17.47 -6.95 3.43
C PHE A 99 -18.15 -7.40 2.13
N SER A 100 -17.45 -7.28 1.02
CA SER A 100 -17.94 -7.74 -0.28
C SER A 100 -17.74 -9.23 -0.51
N GLY A 101 -16.87 -9.87 0.28
CA GLY A 101 -16.56 -11.29 0.22
C GLY A 101 -16.98 -12.03 1.49
N ASN A 102 -16.68 -13.32 1.53
CA ASN A 102 -16.95 -14.16 2.70
C ASN A 102 -16.02 -13.78 3.86
N VAL A 103 -16.59 -13.74 5.05
CA VAL A 103 -15.86 -13.57 6.31
C VAL A 103 -15.83 -14.89 7.06
N THR A 104 -14.64 -15.43 7.32
CA THR A 104 -14.44 -16.65 8.08
C THR A 104 -14.00 -16.31 9.50
N HIS A 105 -14.71 -16.78 10.48
CA HIS A 105 -14.36 -16.65 11.89
C HIS A 105 -13.87 -18.00 12.43
N ASN A 106 -12.65 -18.04 12.92
CA ASN A 106 -12.07 -19.24 13.55
C ASN A 106 -12.38 -19.34 15.05
N GLY A 107 -13.13 -18.39 15.58
CA GLY A 107 -13.54 -18.33 16.98
C GLY A 107 -15.01 -17.94 17.12
N ASN A 108 -15.41 -17.66 18.33
CA ASN A 108 -16.78 -17.26 18.63
C ASN A 108 -17.06 -15.83 18.14
N VAL A 109 -18.23 -15.63 17.55
CA VAL A 109 -18.77 -14.30 17.31
C VAL A 109 -19.67 -13.94 18.50
N ILE A 110 -19.22 -12.98 19.31
CA ILE A 110 -19.95 -12.52 20.49
C ILE A 110 -20.69 -11.25 20.13
N MET A 111 -22.02 -11.32 20.22
CA MET A 111 -22.87 -10.15 19.99
C MET A 111 -23.17 -9.45 21.31
N ALA A 112 -23.16 -8.12 21.31
CA ALA A 112 -23.62 -7.36 22.48
C ALA A 112 -25.10 -7.63 22.77
N THR A 113 -25.50 -7.44 24.02
CA THR A 113 -26.89 -7.61 24.45
C THR A 113 -27.84 -6.83 23.54
N ASN A 114 -28.92 -7.47 23.13
CA ASN A 114 -29.92 -6.91 22.21
C ASN A 114 -29.45 -6.64 20.78
N LYS A 115 -28.29 -7.19 20.38
CA LYS A 115 -27.83 -7.18 18.98
C LYS A 115 -28.06 -8.53 18.33
N LYS A 116 -28.22 -8.55 17.02
CA LYS A 116 -28.59 -9.75 16.25
C LYS A 116 -27.74 -9.85 14.99
N VAL A 117 -27.45 -11.07 14.57
CA VAL A 117 -26.97 -11.36 13.22
C VAL A 117 -28.18 -11.52 12.32
N GLN A 118 -28.29 -10.72 11.28
CA GLN A 118 -29.39 -10.75 10.34
C GLN A 118 -28.94 -11.22 8.96
N GLN A 119 -29.79 -11.99 8.31
CA GLN A 119 -29.63 -12.39 6.92
C GLN A 119 -30.82 -11.83 6.12
N LYS A 120 -30.58 -10.89 5.21
CA LYS A 120 -31.63 -10.25 4.38
C LYS A 120 -32.85 -9.79 5.22
N GLY A 121 -32.58 -9.16 6.37
CA GLY A 121 -33.63 -8.69 7.27
C GLY A 121 -34.12 -9.69 8.29
N SER A 122 -33.73 -10.96 8.21
CA SER A 122 -34.03 -11.98 9.21
C SER A 122 -32.77 -12.29 10.03
N PHE A 123 -32.94 -12.55 11.32
CA PHE A 123 -31.82 -13.00 12.14
C PHE A 123 -31.57 -14.50 12.01
N MET A 124 -30.30 -14.87 12.13
CA MET A 124 -29.93 -16.30 12.12
C MET A 124 -30.20 -16.91 13.47
N GLN A 125 -30.84 -18.08 13.46
CA GLN A 125 -31.17 -18.82 14.65
C GLN A 125 -30.37 -20.11 14.73
N SER A 126 -30.01 -20.52 15.94
CA SER A 126 -29.46 -21.86 16.16
C SER A 126 -30.63 -22.91 16.12
N SER A 127 -30.28 -24.15 15.86
CA SER A 127 -31.27 -25.26 15.89
C SER A 127 -31.98 -25.36 17.24
N THR A 128 -31.30 -25.14 18.35
CA THR A 128 -31.87 -25.10 19.69
C THR A 128 -32.88 -23.98 19.84
N HIS A 129 -32.55 -22.78 19.35
CA HIS A 129 -33.46 -21.64 19.41
C HIS A 129 -34.70 -21.87 18.54
N GLN A 130 -34.54 -22.45 17.36
CA GLN A 130 -35.66 -22.81 16.49
C GLN A 130 -36.58 -23.82 17.14
N ALA A 131 -36.03 -24.85 17.79
CA ALA A 131 -36.80 -25.84 18.52
C ALA A 131 -37.67 -25.22 19.63
N LEU A 132 -37.12 -24.28 20.42
CA LEU A 132 -37.87 -23.54 21.44
C LEU A 132 -38.97 -22.68 20.82
N THR A 133 -38.67 -22.02 19.70
CA THR A 133 -39.62 -21.12 18.99
C THR A 133 -40.78 -21.93 18.39
N LEU A 134 -40.55 -23.15 17.94
CA LEU A 134 -41.55 -24.05 17.37
C LEU A 134 -42.36 -24.83 18.44
N GLY A 135 -41.99 -24.72 19.71
CA GLY A 135 -42.70 -25.33 20.81
C GLY A 135 -42.49 -26.83 20.97
N TYR A 136 -41.38 -27.35 20.49
CA TYR A 136 -41.02 -28.77 20.66
C TYR A 136 -40.17 -29.04 21.90
#